data_1a4752291f481905bdb60db47b03b7c4
#
_entry.id   1a4752291f481905bdb60db47b03b7c4
#
_cell.length_a   1.000
_cell.length_b   1.000
_cell.length_c   1.000
_cell.angle_alpha   90.00
_cell.angle_beta   90.00
_cell.angle_gamma   90.00
#
_symmetry.space_group_name_H-M   'P 1'
#
loop_
_entity.id
_entity.type
_entity.pdbx_description
1 polymer ?
#
loop_
_entity_poly.entity_id
_entity_poly.type
_entity_poly.pdbx_seq_one_letter_code
_entity_poly.pdbx_strand_id
1 'polypeptide(L)'
;MTEKMTMKSNRFQKGRLWVAAFLALLCLQILLLVYFGNRKAGFHEDEYYSYYSTNRTAGLFEPDREWVERDSFRNEFVVLEGEGFRYGLVATVQSWDVHPPFFYFLLHTVCSVFPGVFSKWLGIGVNIAAFAIHFALLSWLAYMVGGKDKKLAFAVTAVYGCNAAAVSGVMFIRMYEWLSVFVLLCACLHVRAVLENGGNKKSFLLPLMAVNYLGFLTQYYYIIFLAFIGGGFCLWSLWKNRRWKDCIFYGAACGISLL
;
A
#
# COMPACT_ATOMS: atom_id res chain seq x y z
N MET A 1 -41.36 -6.06 -24.04
CA MET A 1 -40.92 -6.29 -22.64
C MET A 1 -39.79 -7.32 -22.56
N THR A 2 -39.85 -8.39 -23.31
CA THR A 2 -38.86 -9.49 -23.40
C THR A 2 -37.47 -9.05 -23.84
N GLU A 3 -37.35 -8.19 -24.83
CA GLU A 3 -36.04 -7.75 -25.38
C GLU A 3 -35.18 -6.90 -24.39
N LYS A 4 -35.86 -6.05 -23.59
CA LYS A 4 -35.17 -5.28 -22.49
C LYS A 4 -34.70 -6.21 -21.36
N MET A 5 -35.44 -7.28 -21.08
CA MET A 5 -35.04 -8.28 -20.07
C MET A 5 -33.82 -9.09 -20.53
N THR A 6 -33.78 -9.49 -21.80
CA THR A 6 -32.67 -10.25 -22.38
C THR A 6 -31.41 -9.43 -22.47
N MET A 7 -31.48 -8.15 -22.86
CA MET A 7 -30.36 -7.23 -22.86
C MET A 7 -29.81 -6.97 -21.45
N LYS A 8 -30.68 -6.84 -20.45
CA LYS A 8 -30.27 -6.65 -19.04
C LYS A 8 -29.57 -7.90 -18.48
N SER A 9 -30.09 -9.10 -18.83
CA SER A 9 -29.48 -10.39 -18.45
C SER A 9 -28.11 -10.56 -19.09
N ASN A 10 -27.95 -10.30 -20.39
CA ASN A 10 -26.65 -10.37 -21.08
C ASN A 10 -25.62 -9.37 -20.55
N ARG A 11 -26.03 -8.17 -20.14
CA ARG A 11 -25.15 -7.17 -19.54
C ARG A 11 -24.65 -7.59 -18.15
N PHE A 12 -25.55 -8.22 -17.38
CA PHE A 12 -25.22 -8.74 -16.06
C PHE A 12 -24.24 -9.93 -16.14
N GLN A 13 -24.49 -10.84 -17.09
CA GLN A 13 -23.62 -11.99 -17.33
C GLN A 13 -22.23 -11.59 -17.80
N LYS A 14 -22.11 -10.62 -18.72
CA LYS A 14 -20.82 -10.03 -19.13
C LYS A 14 -20.10 -9.35 -17.97
N GLY A 15 -20.82 -8.70 -17.05
CA GLY A 15 -20.26 -8.11 -15.84
C GLY A 15 -19.60 -9.15 -14.94
N ARG A 16 -20.29 -10.28 -14.69
CA ARG A 16 -19.78 -11.39 -13.86
C ARG A 16 -18.54 -12.06 -14.46
N LEU A 17 -18.49 -12.21 -15.78
CA LEU A 17 -17.33 -12.77 -16.48
C LEU A 17 -16.05 -11.90 -16.25
N TRP A 18 -16.18 -10.57 -16.30
CA TRP A 18 -15.05 -9.69 -16.02
C TRP A 18 -14.58 -9.79 -14.57
N VAL A 19 -15.51 -9.85 -13.61
CA VAL A 19 -15.13 -10.04 -12.20
C VAL A 19 -14.38 -11.36 -12.02
N ALA A 20 -14.89 -12.45 -12.61
CA ALA A 20 -14.23 -13.75 -12.57
C ALA A 20 -12.83 -13.71 -13.21
N ALA A 21 -12.68 -13.02 -14.35
CA ALA A 21 -11.38 -12.86 -15.03
C ALA A 21 -10.37 -12.10 -14.16
N PHE A 22 -10.76 -10.99 -13.51
CA PHE A 22 -9.88 -10.25 -12.60
C PHE A 22 -9.51 -11.06 -11.37
N LEU A 23 -10.46 -11.79 -10.78
CA LEU A 23 -10.17 -12.68 -9.66
C LEU A 23 -9.22 -13.82 -10.05
N ALA A 24 -9.42 -14.44 -11.21
CA ALA A 24 -8.52 -15.47 -11.73
C ALA A 24 -7.11 -14.91 -11.96
N LEU A 25 -7.01 -13.70 -12.51
CA LEU A 25 -5.71 -13.02 -12.69
C LEU A 25 -5.03 -12.73 -11.35
N LEU A 26 -5.77 -12.22 -10.36
CA LEU A 26 -5.22 -11.98 -9.02
C LEU A 26 -4.74 -13.28 -8.37
N CYS A 27 -5.52 -14.35 -8.45
CA CYS A 27 -5.13 -15.66 -7.94
C CYS A 27 -3.85 -16.16 -8.62
N LEU A 28 -3.74 -16.04 -9.95
CA LEU A 28 -2.54 -16.42 -10.70
C LEU A 28 -1.32 -15.61 -10.24
N GLN A 29 -1.46 -14.31 -10.06
CA GLN A 29 -0.37 -13.44 -9.61
C GLN A 29 0.02 -13.75 -8.15
N ILE A 30 -0.93 -14.02 -7.26
CA ILE A 30 -0.61 -14.47 -5.88
C ILE A 30 0.13 -15.81 -5.91
N LEU A 31 -0.27 -16.77 -6.74
CA LEU A 31 0.46 -18.03 -6.90
C LEU A 31 1.89 -17.79 -7.40
N LEU A 32 2.09 -16.84 -8.31
CA LEU A 32 3.41 -16.42 -8.77
C LEU A 32 4.24 -15.83 -7.61
N LEU A 33 3.66 -14.97 -6.78
CA LEU A 33 4.31 -14.41 -5.60
C LEU A 33 4.69 -15.51 -4.59
N VAL A 34 3.79 -16.46 -4.34
CA VAL A 34 4.08 -17.61 -3.46
C VAL A 34 5.22 -18.46 -4.03
N TYR A 35 5.24 -18.70 -5.34
CA TYR A 35 6.33 -19.42 -6.01
C TYR A 35 7.69 -18.74 -5.78
N PHE A 36 7.79 -17.43 -6.02
CA PHE A 36 9.02 -16.68 -5.77
C PHE A 36 9.35 -16.54 -4.28
N GLY A 37 8.35 -16.39 -3.43
CA GLY A 37 8.51 -16.39 -1.97
C GLY A 37 9.14 -17.69 -1.47
N ASN A 38 8.76 -18.85 -2.02
CA ASN A 38 9.40 -20.13 -1.69
C ASN A 38 10.88 -20.17 -2.09
N ARG A 39 11.24 -19.52 -3.19
CA ARG A 39 12.62 -19.46 -3.72
C ARG A 39 13.50 -18.41 -3.06
N LYS A 40 12.92 -17.48 -2.30
CA LYS A 40 13.69 -16.50 -1.53
C LYS A 40 14.51 -17.22 -0.44
N ALA A 41 15.83 -17.28 -0.65
CA ALA A 41 16.74 -18.06 0.18
C ALA A 41 17.04 -17.42 1.55
N GLY A 42 16.98 -16.07 1.66
CA GLY A 42 17.34 -15.35 2.87
C GLY A 42 16.68 -13.98 2.93
N PHE A 43 17.12 -13.19 3.90
CA PHE A 43 16.72 -11.82 4.11
C PHE A 43 17.81 -10.86 3.61
N HIS A 44 17.38 -9.71 3.08
CA HIS A 44 18.24 -8.56 2.92
C HIS A 44 18.49 -7.91 4.30
N GLU A 45 19.58 -7.18 4.47
CA GLU A 45 19.90 -6.48 5.71
C GLU A 45 18.74 -5.61 6.20
N ASP A 46 18.16 -4.80 5.33
CA ASP A 46 17.01 -3.95 5.65
C ASP A 46 15.78 -4.72 6.13
N GLU A 47 15.62 -5.97 5.71
CA GLU A 47 14.50 -6.81 6.14
C GLU A 47 14.69 -7.32 7.58
N TYR A 48 15.95 -7.56 7.97
CA TYR A 48 16.28 -7.81 9.38
C TYR A 48 15.94 -6.58 10.23
N TYR A 49 16.34 -5.38 9.78
CA TYR A 49 15.95 -4.15 10.46
C TYR A 49 14.44 -3.96 10.56
N SER A 50 13.68 -4.38 9.55
CA SER A 50 12.21 -4.34 9.63
C SER A 50 11.67 -5.17 10.77
N TYR A 51 12.13 -6.43 10.94
CA TYR A 51 11.70 -7.29 12.03
C TYR A 51 12.20 -6.80 13.39
N TYR A 52 13.45 -6.39 13.44
CA TYR A 52 14.09 -5.86 14.62
C TYR A 52 13.37 -4.63 15.17
N SER A 53 13.21 -3.60 14.34
CA SER A 53 12.50 -2.37 14.73
C SER A 53 11.02 -2.57 15.03
N THR A 54 10.43 -3.65 14.52
CA THR A 54 9.02 -4.01 14.75
C THR A 54 8.81 -4.71 16.09
N ASN A 55 9.72 -5.61 16.50
CA ASN A 55 9.46 -6.59 17.55
C ASN A 55 10.35 -6.41 18.78
N ARG A 56 11.40 -5.59 18.70
CA ARG A 56 12.31 -5.41 19.80
C ARG A 56 11.67 -4.67 20.98
N THR A 57 11.94 -5.15 22.19
CA THR A 57 11.39 -4.61 23.42
C THR A 57 12.31 -3.64 24.16
N ALA A 58 13.63 -3.69 23.92
CA ALA A 58 14.65 -3.01 24.72
C ALA A 58 15.41 -1.89 24.02
N GLY A 59 14.97 -1.42 22.83
CA GLY A 59 15.64 -0.36 22.08
C GLY A 59 16.43 -0.87 20.86
N LEU A 60 17.14 0.03 20.15
CA LEU A 60 17.74 -0.25 18.84
C LEU A 60 19.18 -0.71 18.84
N PHE A 61 19.80 -0.88 20.02
CA PHE A 61 21.24 -1.13 20.11
C PHE A 61 21.54 -2.57 20.44
N GLU A 62 22.06 -3.30 19.44
CA GLU A 62 22.69 -4.61 19.67
C GLU A 62 24.09 -4.44 20.25
N PRO A 63 24.56 -5.41 21.08
CA PRO A 63 25.95 -5.45 21.48
C PRO A 63 26.84 -5.52 20.24
N ASP A 64 27.78 -4.57 20.10
CA ASP A 64 28.74 -4.56 18.99
C ASP A 64 29.94 -5.45 19.36
N ARG A 65 30.28 -6.38 18.45
CA ARG A 65 31.48 -7.25 18.54
C ARG A 65 31.49 -8.18 19.75
N GLU A 66 30.33 -8.58 20.26
CA GLU A 66 30.20 -9.58 21.31
C GLU A 66 29.62 -10.90 20.77
N TRP A 67 30.03 -12.00 21.36
CA TRP A 67 29.41 -13.31 21.10
C TRP A 67 28.09 -13.38 21.85
N VAL A 68 27.00 -13.48 21.11
CA VAL A 68 25.64 -13.59 21.64
C VAL A 68 25.11 -15.00 21.40
N GLU A 69 24.39 -15.56 22.38
CA GLU A 69 23.72 -16.84 22.21
C GLU A 69 22.69 -16.77 21.08
N ARG A 70 22.57 -17.88 20.33
CA ARG A 70 21.69 -17.98 19.17
C ARG A 70 20.24 -17.58 19.49
N ASP A 71 19.71 -18.07 20.62
CA ASP A 71 18.31 -17.83 20.98
C ASP A 71 18.10 -16.37 21.45
N SER A 72 19.06 -15.79 22.15
CA SER A 72 19.05 -14.37 22.50
C SER A 72 19.01 -13.51 21.24
N PHE A 73 19.89 -13.78 20.27
CA PHE A 73 19.91 -13.07 19.00
C PHE A 73 18.59 -13.23 18.23
N ARG A 74 18.05 -14.46 18.15
CA ARG A 74 16.77 -14.71 17.46
C ARG A 74 15.61 -13.98 18.11
N ASN A 75 15.60 -13.84 19.43
CA ASN A 75 14.55 -13.18 20.19
C ASN A 75 14.42 -11.69 19.86
N GLU A 76 15.47 -11.08 19.32
CA GLU A 76 15.43 -9.69 18.86
C GLU A 76 14.52 -9.46 17.63
N PHE A 77 14.21 -10.52 16.87
CA PHE A 77 13.42 -10.44 15.63
C PHE A 77 11.99 -10.95 15.76
N VAL A 78 11.59 -11.44 16.92
CA VAL A 78 10.27 -12.04 17.17
C VAL A 78 9.53 -11.30 18.28
N VAL A 79 8.21 -11.41 18.27
CA VAL A 79 7.39 -11.05 19.41
C VAL A 79 7.48 -12.20 20.42
N LEU A 80 7.88 -11.90 21.64
CA LEU A 80 7.93 -12.89 22.71
C LEU A 80 6.54 -13.08 23.35
N GLU A 81 6.37 -14.17 24.11
CA GLU A 81 5.13 -14.46 24.80
C GLU A 81 4.79 -13.34 25.79
N GLY A 82 3.56 -12.81 25.74
CA GLY A 82 3.12 -11.67 26.54
C GLY A 82 3.51 -10.28 26.00
N GLU A 83 4.23 -10.18 24.87
CA GLU A 83 4.68 -8.93 24.26
C GLU A 83 3.87 -8.51 23.04
N GLY A 84 2.85 -9.27 22.65
CA GLY A 84 2.04 -8.99 21.48
C GLY A 84 1.27 -7.65 21.57
N PHE A 85 1.05 -7.05 20.40
CA PHE A 85 0.23 -5.84 20.20
C PHE A 85 0.70 -4.60 20.96
N ARG A 86 1.99 -4.48 21.25
CA ARG A 86 2.60 -3.33 21.94
C ARG A 86 2.90 -2.17 20.97
N TYR A 87 1.86 -1.62 20.36
CA TYR A 87 2.00 -0.54 19.36
C TYR A 87 2.69 0.72 19.89
N GLY A 88 2.53 1.05 21.17
CA GLY A 88 3.23 2.16 21.81
C GLY A 88 4.75 1.98 21.78
N LEU A 89 5.25 0.76 21.98
CA LEU A 89 6.68 0.44 21.88
C LEU A 89 7.15 0.58 20.43
N VAL A 90 6.40 0.03 19.47
CA VAL A 90 6.71 0.18 18.03
C VAL A 90 6.80 1.67 17.66
N ALA A 91 5.85 2.49 18.08
CA ALA A 91 5.87 3.93 17.84
C ALA A 91 7.10 4.60 18.46
N THR A 92 7.49 4.22 19.67
CA THR A 92 8.69 4.75 20.34
C THR A 92 9.95 4.37 19.57
N VAL A 93 10.10 3.11 19.18
CA VAL A 93 11.25 2.66 18.41
C VAL A 93 11.34 3.40 17.08
N GLN A 94 10.19 3.54 16.37
CA GLN A 94 10.17 4.27 15.10
C GLN A 94 10.40 5.79 15.26
N SER A 95 10.16 6.38 16.42
CA SER A 95 10.51 7.78 16.67
C SER A 95 12.01 8.04 16.72
N TRP A 96 12.82 6.99 16.90
CA TRP A 96 14.29 7.03 16.89
C TRP A 96 14.88 6.63 15.54
N ASP A 97 14.04 6.10 14.62
CA ASP A 97 14.42 5.71 13.28
C ASP A 97 13.99 6.77 12.25
N VAL A 98 14.53 6.66 11.05
CA VAL A 98 14.22 7.53 9.90
C VAL A 98 12.96 7.07 9.14
N HIS A 99 12.32 5.98 9.57
CA HIS A 99 11.18 5.39 8.90
C HIS A 99 9.89 5.58 9.69
N PRO A 100 8.78 5.99 9.04
CA PRO A 100 7.48 6.14 9.72
C PRO A 100 6.87 4.79 10.13
N PRO A 101 5.95 4.77 11.13
CA PRO A 101 5.57 3.55 11.85
C PRO A 101 4.52 2.65 11.18
N PHE A 102 3.83 3.07 10.11
CA PHE A 102 2.65 2.38 9.59
C PHE A 102 2.93 0.91 9.21
N PHE A 103 3.98 0.68 8.40
CA PHE A 103 4.37 -0.68 7.99
C PHE A 103 4.73 -1.55 9.18
N TYR A 104 5.44 -0.98 10.15
CA TYR A 104 5.88 -1.68 11.36
C TYR A 104 4.72 -2.07 12.27
N PHE A 105 3.65 -1.27 12.33
CA PHE A 105 2.41 -1.66 13.02
C PHE A 105 1.76 -2.89 12.36
N LEU A 106 1.71 -2.93 11.03
CA LEU A 106 1.15 -4.08 10.31
C LEU A 106 1.99 -5.34 10.54
N LEU A 107 3.32 -5.21 10.43
CA LEU A 107 4.23 -6.34 10.65
C LEU A 107 4.16 -6.82 12.10
N HIS A 108 4.14 -5.89 13.09
CA HIS A 108 3.97 -6.23 14.50
C HIS A 108 2.65 -6.96 14.77
N THR A 109 1.57 -6.54 14.13
CA THR A 109 0.27 -7.20 14.25
C THR A 109 0.37 -8.67 13.83
N VAL A 110 0.97 -8.94 12.68
CA VAL A 110 1.14 -10.32 12.18
C VAL A 110 2.09 -11.11 13.06
N CYS A 111 3.23 -10.53 13.47
CA CYS A 111 4.17 -11.18 14.39
C CYS A 111 3.54 -11.49 15.77
N SER A 112 2.64 -10.60 16.25
CA SER A 112 1.92 -10.80 17.52
C SER A 112 0.92 -11.96 17.48
N VAL A 113 0.38 -12.29 16.31
CA VAL A 113 -0.48 -13.48 16.12
C VAL A 113 0.33 -14.78 16.15
N PHE A 114 1.64 -14.70 15.82
CA PHE A 114 2.55 -15.82 15.75
C PHE A 114 3.80 -15.59 16.62
N PRO A 115 3.66 -15.55 17.97
CA PRO A 115 4.78 -15.26 18.86
C PRO A 115 5.88 -16.34 18.73
N GLY A 116 7.13 -15.92 18.89
CA GLY A 116 8.31 -16.77 18.74
C GLY A 116 8.64 -17.24 17.33
N VAL A 117 7.85 -16.82 16.30
CA VAL A 117 8.07 -17.22 14.91
C VAL A 117 8.85 -16.16 14.17
N PHE A 118 10.08 -16.50 13.73
CA PHE A 118 10.85 -15.72 12.78
C PHE A 118 10.73 -16.35 11.38
N SER A 119 9.96 -15.73 10.50
CA SER A 119 9.68 -16.28 9.17
C SER A 119 9.50 -15.16 8.14
N LYS A 120 10.13 -15.33 6.98
CA LYS A 120 9.93 -14.42 5.83
C LYS A 120 8.45 -14.30 5.42
N TRP A 121 7.65 -15.35 5.67
CA TRP A 121 6.25 -15.39 5.27
C TRP A 121 5.37 -14.41 6.04
N LEU A 122 5.75 -14.01 7.26
CA LEU A 122 5.01 -12.99 8.01
C LEU A 122 5.08 -11.63 7.27
N GLY A 123 6.29 -11.21 6.89
CA GLY A 123 6.48 -9.96 6.16
C GLY A 123 6.00 -10.03 4.69
N ILE A 124 6.29 -11.14 3.98
CA ILE A 124 5.77 -11.35 2.62
C ILE A 124 4.24 -11.37 2.63
N GLY A 125 3.60 -11.97 3.62
CA GLY A 125 2.14 -11.98 3.76
C GLY A 125 1.56 -10.57 3.91
N VAL A 126 2.20 -9.70 4.69
CA VAL A 126 1.85 -8.27 4.80
C VAL A 126 1.94 -7.58 3.43
N ASN A 127 2.98 -7.86 2.65
CA ASN A 127 3.15 -7.26 1.32
C ASN A 127 2.20 -7.89 0.27
N ILE A 128 1.85 -9.17 0.36
CA ILE A 128 0.83 -9.78 -0.51
C ILE A 128 -0.54 -9.13 -0.27
N ALA A 129 -0.88 -8.80 0.98
CA ALA A 129 -2.11 -8.05 1.28
C ALA A 129 -2.09 -6.65 0.63
N ALA A 130 -0.97 -5.94 0.72
CA ALA A 130 -0.77 -4.67 0.01
C ALA A 130 -0.91 -4.85 -1.51
N PHE A 131 -0.29 -5.87 -2.09
CA PHE A 131 -0.37 -6.18 -3.51
C PHE A 131 -1.81 -6.43 -3.99
N ALA A 132 -2.63 -7.13 -3.21
CA ALA A 132 -4.03 -7.35 -3.56
C ALA A 132 -4.84 -6.04 -3.59
N ILE A 133 -4.56 -5.10 -2.68
CA ILE A 133 -5.15 -3.76 -2.69
C ILE A 133 -4.62 -2.95 -3.88
N HIS A 134 -3.31 -2.98 -4.12
CA HIS A 134 -2.65 -2.35 -5.26
C HIS A 134 -3.28 -2.83 -6.59
N PHE A 135 -3.47 -4.14 -6.75
CA PHE A 135 -4.14 -4.75 -7.90
C PHE A 135 -5.52 -4.12 -8.16
N ALA A 136 -6.34 -4.00 -7.12
CA ALA A 136 -7.68 -3.42 -7.23
C ALA A 136 -7.62 -1.92 -7.61
N LEU A 137 -6.73 -1.16 -6.97
CA LEU A 137 -6.55 0.27 -7.22
C LEU A 137 -6.01 0.54 -8.62
N LEU A 138 -5.01 -0.23 -9.06
CA LEU A 138 -4.42 -0.09 -10.40
C LEU A 138 -5.46 -0.43 -11.47
N SER A 139 -6.24 -1.50 -11.27
CA SER A 139 -7.36 -1.86 -12.16
C SER A 139 -8.37 -0.73 -12.25
N TRP A 140 -8.72 -0.12 -11.12
CA TRP A 140 -9.68 0.97 -11.06
C TRP A 140 -9.13 2.24 -11.72
N LEU A 141 -7.89 2.59 -11.43
CA LEU A 141 -7.23 3.74 -12.06
C LEU A 141 -7.18 3.59 -13.58
N ALA A 142 -6.72 2.44 -14.08
CA ALA A 142 -6.66 2.15 -15.51
C ALA A 142 -8.05 2.19 -16.17
N TYR A 143 -9.07 1.68 -15.47
CA TYR A 143 -10.47 1.76 -15.93
C TYR A 143 -10.98 3.20 -16.04
N MET A 144 -10.69 4.06 -15.05
CA MET A 144 -11.11 5.46 -15.07
C MET A 144 -10.40 6.24 -16.18
N VAL A 145 -9.07 6.12 -16.27
CA VAL A 145 -8.26 6.85 -17.26
C VAL A 145 -8.51 6.33 -18.68
N GLY A 146 -8.73 5.02 -18.82
CA GLY A 146 -9.02 4.37 -20.10
C GLY A 146 -10.47 4.51 -20.59
N GLY A 147 -11.24 5.48 -20.10
CA GLY A 147 -12.60 5.70 -20.57
C GLY A 147 -13.58 4.55 -20.27
N LYS A 148 -13.38 3.86 -19.14
CA LYS A 148 -14.15 2.71 -18.68
C LYS A 148 -13.94 1.42 -19.50
N ASP A 149 -12.76 1.30 -20.14
CA ASP A 149 -12.38 0.09 -20.86
C ASP A 149 -11.84 -0.98 -19.90
N LYS A 150 -12.58 -2.06 -19.75
CA LYS A 150 -12.22 -3.21 -18.91
C LYS A 150 -11.06 -4.02 -19.48
N LYS A 151 -10.91 -4.06 -20.83
CA LYS A 151 -9.81 -4.79 -21.48
C LYS A 151 -8.48 -4.09 -21.19
N LEU A 152 -8.45 -2.76 -21.31
CA LEU A 152 -7.28 -1.97 -20.96
C LEU A 152 -6.92 -2.14 -19.48
N ALA A 153 -7.92 -2.01 -18.58
CA ALA A 153 -7.69 -2.22 -17.15
C ALA A 153 -7.11 -3.62 -16.85
N PHE A 154 -7.65 -4.67 -17.47
CA PHE A 154 -7.15 -6.03 -17.33
C PHE A 154 -5.71 -6.18 -17.85
N ALA A 155 -5.43 -5.65 -19.04
CA ALA A 155 -4.08 -5.71 -19.64
C ALA A 155 -3.03 -4.99 -18.79
N VAL A 156 -3.33 -3.77 -18.31
CA VAL A 156 -2.42 -3.00 -17.45
C VAL A 156 -2.13 -3.77 -16.15
N THR A 157 -3.16 -4.33 -15.52
CA THR A 157 -3.01 -5.07 -14.27
C THR A 157 -2.26 -6.40 -14.47
N ALA A 158 -2.50 -7.08 -15.61
CA ALA A 158 -1.77 -8.30 -15.97
C ALA A 158 -0.28 -8.03 -16.19
N VAL A 159 0.06 -6.98 -16.95
CA VAL A 159 1.46 -6.60 -17.21
C VAL A 159 2.17 -6.21 -15.91
N TYR A 160 1.52 -5.43 -15.06
CA TYR A 160 2.10 -5.01 -13.78
C TYR A 160 2.42 -6.22 -12.88
N GLY A 161 1.43 -7.05 -12.57
CA GLY A 161 1.60 -8.12 -11.57
C GLY A 161 2.44 -9.31 -12.05
N CYS A 162 2.72 -9.41 -13.37
CA CYS A 162 3.66 -10.38 -13.93
C CYS A 162 5.06 -9.79 -14.18
N ASN A 163 5.29 -8.52 -13.80
CA ASN A 163 6.57 -7.84 -13.97
C ASN A 163 7.54 -8.23 -12.84
N ALA A 164 8.81 -8.43 -13.19
CA ALA A 164 9.85 -8.78 -12.21
C ALA A 164 10.02 -7.73 -11.12
N ALA A 165 9.86 -6.43 -11.43
CA ALA A 165 9.97 -5.36 -10.44
C ALA A 165 8.83 -5.41 -9.41
N ALA A 166 7.58 -5.69 -9.83
CA ALA A 166 6.45 -5.85 -8.92
C ALA A 166 6.64 -7.07 -8.00
N VAL A 167 7.05 -8.21 -8.57
CA VAL A 167 7.37 -9.41 -7.79
C VAL A 167 8.48 -9.13 -6.78
N SER A 168 9.56 -8.49 -7.20
CA SER A 168 10.69 -8.13 -6.32
C SER A 168 10.26 -7.16 -5.21
N GLY A 169 9.40 -6.19 -5.51
CA GLY A 169 8.86 -5.24 -4.54
C GLY A 169 8.07 -5.94 -3.42
N VAL A 170 7.23 -6.93 -3.78
CA VAL A 170 6.48 -7.72 -2.80
C VAL A 170 7.40 -8.63 -1.97
N MET A 171 8.43 -9.21 -2.61
CA MET A 171 9.41 -10.07 -1.91
C MET A 171 10.32 -9.30 -0.97
N PHE A 172 10.46 -8.00 -1.13
CA PHE A 172 11.27 -7.15 -0.27
C PHE A 172 10.43 -6.70 0.93
N ILE A 173 10.72 -7.22 2.13
CA ILE A 173 9.93 -7.01 3.37
C ILE A 173 10.21 -5.61 3.93
N ARG A 174 9.69 -4.60 3.22
CA ARG A 174 9.78 -3.17 3.53
C ARG A 174 8.46 -2.50 3.19
N MET A 175 8.34 -1.23 3.56
CA MET A 175 7.13 -0.42 3.41
C MET A 175 6.74 -0.07 1.97
N TYR A 176 7.54 -0.37 0.96
CA TYR A 176 7.40 0.18 -0.39
C TYR A 176 6.14 -0.28 -1.12
N GLU A 177 5.69 -1.52 -0.91
CA GLU A 177 4.45 -2.00 -1.51
C GLU A 177 3.22 -1.27 -0.91
N TRP A 178 3.24 -1.01 0.40
CA TRP A 178 2.23 -0.19 1.06
C TRP A 178 2.28 1.27 0.63
N LEU A 179 3.46 1.84 0.41
CA LEU A 179 3.61 3.16 -0.19
C LEU A 179 2.92 3.23 -1.54
N SER A 180 3.12 2.22 -2.40
CA SER A 180 2.47 2.10 -3.71
C SER A 180 0.95 2.08 -3.62
N VAL A 181 0.38 1.45 -2.59
CA VAL A 181 -1.08 1.48 -2.31
C VAL A 181 -1.56 2.91 -2.08
N PHE A 182 -0.89 3.69 -1.22
CA PHE A 182 -1.30 5.06 -0.92
C PHE A 182 -1.07 6.01 -2.09
N VAL A 183 0.00 5.82 -2.86
CA VAL A 183 0.25 6.54 -4.12
C VAL A 183 -0.88 6.30 -5.12
N LEU A 184 -1.28 5.05 -5.35
CA LEU A 184 -2.39 4.72 -6.25
C LEU A 184 -3.73 5.24 -5.74
N LEU A 185 -3.98 5.12 -4.44
CA LEU A 185 -5.23 5.61 -3.86
C LEU A 185 -5.34 7.13 -3.99
N CYS A 186 -4.25 7.85 -3.74
CA CYS A 186 -4.14 9.28 -3.98
C CYS A 186 -4.39 9.63 -5.46
N ALA A 187 -3.76 8.90 -6.40
CA ALA A 187 -3.97 9.10 -7.83
C ALA A 187 -5.44 8.84 -8.23
N CYS A 188 -6.06 7.78 -7.73
CA CYS A 188 -7.47 7.49 -7.98
C CYS A 188 -8.40 8.62 -7.51
N LEU A 189 -8.14 9.17 -6.32
CA LEU A 189 -8.91 10.30 -5.78
C LEU A 189 -8.77 11.55 -6.67
N HIS A 190 -7.56 11.87 -7.12
CA HIS A 190 -7.32 13.01 -8.01
C HIS A 190 -7.96 12.84 -9.37
N VAL A 191 -7.80 11.67 -10.01
CA VAL A 191 -8.44 11.38 -11.30
C VAL A 191 -9.96 11.49 -11.18
N ARG A 192 -10.53 10.93 -10.11
CA ARG A 192 -11.97 11.04 -9.86
C ARG A 192 -12.40 12.49 -9.66
N ALA A 193 -11.66 13.28 -8.88
CA ALA A 193 -11.96 14.70 -8.66
C ALA A 193 -11.90 15.51 -9.95
N VAL A 194 -10.95 15.21 -10.85
CA VAL A 194 -10.85 15.82 -12.18
C VAL A 194 -12.03 15.45 -13.06
N LEU A 195 -12.42 14.16 -13.10
CA LEU A 195 -13.53 13.68 -13.94
C LEU A 195 -14.90 14.20 -13.47
N GLU A 196 -15.07 14.36 -12.15
CA GLU A 196 -16.34 14.81 -11.54
C GLU A 196 -16.39 16.34 -11.31
N ASN A 197 -15.34 17.11 -11.67
CA ASN A 197 -15.18 18.52 -11.34
C ASN A 197 -15.43 18.83 -9.84
N GLY A 198 -14.93 17.92 -8.99
CA GLY A 198 -15.22 17.88 -7.56
C GLY A 198 -14.08 18.31 -6.63
N GLY A 199 -13.16 19.15 -7.09
CA GLY A 199 -11.91 19.48 -6.39
C GLY A 199 -12.04 20.11 -4.99
N ASN A 200 -13.18 20.72 -4.66
CA ASN A 200 -13.45 21.31 -3.34
C ASN A 200 -14.52 20.53 -2.53
N LYS A 201 -14.96 19.38 -3.03
CA LYS A 201 -15.97 18.59 -2.35
C LYS A 201 -15.38 17.87 -1.14
N LYS A 202 -16.11 17.80 -0.04
CA LYS A 202 -15.75 17.02 1.14
C LYS A 202 -15.51 15.54 0.82
N SER A 203 -16.25 14.99 -0.16
CA SER A 203 -16.07 13.61 -0.65
C SER A 203 -14.73 13.34 -1.34
N PHE A 204 -13.98 14.39 -1.71
CA PHE A 204 -12.61 14.31 -2.19
C PHE A 204 -11.61 14.65 -1.09
N LEU A 205 -11.79 15.80 -0.42
CA LEU A 205 -10.79 16.33 0.51
C LEU A 205 -10.62 15.46 1.76
N LEU A 206 -11.71 14.94 2.36
CA LEU A 206 -11.60 14.12 3.57
C LEU A 206 -10.88 12.77 3.33
N PRO A 207 -11.24 11.98 2.29
CA PRO A 207 -10.46 10.79 1.95
C PRO A 207 -9.01 11.12 1.60
N LEU A 208 -8.76 12.24 0.90
CA LEU A 208 -7.41 12.67 0.56
C LEU A 208 -6.57 12.94 1.81
N MET A 209 -7.13 13.62 2.81
CA MET A 209 -6.42 13.87 4.09
C MET A 209 -6.03 12.55 4.77
N ALA A 210 -6.95 11.58 4.84
CA ALA A 210 -6.66 10.27 5.42
C ALA A 210 -5.57 9.51 4.63
N VAL A 211 -5.63 9.55 3.30
CA VAL A 211 -4.63 8.92 2.43
C VAL A 211 -3.26 9.58 2.56
N ASN A 212 -3.21 10.91 2.62
CA ASN A 212 -1.98 11.66 2.80
C ASN A 212 -1.33 11.35 4.15
N TYR A 213 -2.11 11.34 5.23
CA TYR A 213 -1.64 11.00 6.55
C TYR A 213 -1.04 9.58 6.60
N LEU A 214 -1.79 8.57 6.12
CA LEU A 214 -1.32 7.19 6.10
C LEU A 214 -0.14 6.98 5.13
N GLY A 215 -0.16 7.65 3.98
CA GLY A 215 0.95 7.59 3.02
C GLY A 215 2.24 8.18 3.60
N PHE A 216 2.16 9.30 4.30
CA PHE A 216 3.28 9.92 4.99
C PHE A 216 3.78 9.06 6.16
N LEU A 217 2.86 8.47 6.94
CA LEU A 217 3.19 7.50 7.99
C LEU A 217 3.74 6.16 7.46
N THR A 218 3.64 5.92 6.15
CA THR A 218 4.24 4.73 5.52
C THR A 218 5.67 5.03 5.08
N GLN A 219 5.90 6.17 4.40
CA GLN A 219 7.22 6.60 3.95
C GLN A 219 7.23 8.09 3.64
N TYR A 220 8.21 8.82 4.15
CA TYR A 220 8.33 10.28 3.94
C TYR A 220 8.45 10.68 2.47
N TYR A 221 8.98 9.81 1.60
CA TYR A 221 9.03 10.06 0.15
C TYR A 221 7.66 10.21 -0.51
N TYR A 222 6.58 9.82 0.18
CA TYR A 222 5.21 10.10 -0.27
C TYR A 222 4.97 11.59 -0.56
N ILE A 223 5.63 12.49 0.19
CA ILE A 223 5.49 13.94 0.01
C ILE A 223 5.95 14.41 -1.38
N ILE A 224 6.96 13.75 -1.95
CA ILE A 224 7.47 14.07 -3.29
C ILE A 224 6.37 13.78 -4.33
N PHE A 225 5.76 12.62 -4.25
CA PHE A 225 4.63 12.26 -5.11
C PHE A 225 3.46 13.23 -4.93
N LEU A 226 3.10 13.53 -3.67
CA LEU A 226 2.01 14.47 -3.35
C LEU A 226 2.28 15.87 -3.91
N ALA A 227 3.51 16.35 -3.85
CA ALA A 227 3.89 17.66 -4.42
C ALA A 227 3.66 17.71 -5.94
N PHE A 228 4.06 16.66 -6.67
CA PHE A 228 3.88 16.61 -8.12
C PHE A 228 2.41 16.46 -8.54
N ILE A 229 1.68 15.53 -7.93
CA ILE A 229 0.27 15.32 -8.28
C ILE A 229 -0.59 16.52 -7.85
N GLY A 230 -0.28 17.10 -6.68
CA GLY A 230 -0.97 18.28 -6.16
C GLY A 230 -0.68 19.52 -6.97
N GLY A 231 0.57 19.75 -7.37
CA GLY A 231 0.94 20.82 -8.29
C GLY A 231 0.20 20.71 -9.62
N GLY A 232 0.17 19.51 -10.21
CA GLY A 232 -0.57 19.21 -11.43
C GLY A 232 -2.09 19.46 -11.28
N PHE A 233 -2.66 19.04 -10.14
CA PHE A 233 -4.07 19.29 -9.84
C PHE A 233 -4.39 20.77 -9.68
N CYS A 234 -3.56 21.55 -8.99
CA CYS A 234 -3.72 22.99 -8.86
C CYS A 234 -3.60 23.70 -10.22
N LEU A 235 -2.62 23.36 -11.04
CA LEU A 235 -2.46 23.91 -12.39
C LEU A 235 -3.69 23.60 -13.25
N TRP A 236 -4.20 22.38 -13.23
CA TRP A 236 -5.42 22.00 -13.93
C TRP A 236 -6.63 22.81 -13.44
N SER A 237 -6.80 22.96 -12.12
CA SER A 237 -7.92 23.70 -11.53
C SER A 237 -7.89 25.19 -11.91
N LEU A 238 -6.72 25.80 -11.92
CA LEU A 238 -6.52 27.20 -12.33
C LEU A 238 -6.76 27.40 -13.83
N TRP A 239 -6.21 26.51 -14.66
CA TRP A 239 -6.30 26.65 -16.11
C TRP A 239 -7.71 26.37 -16.64
N LYS A 240 -8.30 25.23 -16.24
CA LYS A 240 -9.58 24.78 -16.79
C LYS A 240 -10.79 25.43 -16.11
N ASN A 241 -10.75 25.56 -14.78
CA ASN A 241 -11.91 25.98 -14.00
C ASN A 241 -11.79 27.41 -13.47
N ARG A 242 -10.59 28.01 -13.52
CA ARG A 242 -10.28 29.32 -12.91
C ARG A 242 -10.68 29.41 -11.43
N ARG A 243 -10.63 28.29 -10.71
CA ARG A 243 -11.09 28.15 -9.32
C ARG A 243 -9.92 28.18 -8.36
N TRP A 244 -9.34 29.34 -8.12
CA TRP A 244 -8.24 29.49 -7.15
C TRP A 244 -8.60 29.04 -5.72
N LYS A 245 -9.91 29.13 -5.35
CA LYS A 245 -10.41 28.63 -4.05
C LYS A 245 -10.20 27.12 -3.88
N ASP A 246 -10.34 26.34 -4.95
CA ASP A 246 -10.12 24.90 -4.89
C ASP A 246 -8.66 24.59 -4.53
N CYS A 247 -7.70 25.38 -5.01
CA CYS A 247 -6.28 25.24 -4.67
C CYS A 247 -6.01 25.56 -3.18
N ILE A 248 -6.72 26.56 -2.62
CA ILE A 248 -6.57 26.90 -1.20
C ILE A 248 -7.13 25.79 -0.32
N PHE A 249 -8.36 25.31 -0.59
CA PHE A 249 -8.94 24.21 0.19
C PHE A 249 -8.11 22.92 0.06
N TYR A 250 -7.61 22.64 -1.13
CA TYR A 250 -6.72 21.52 -1.38
C TYR A 250 -5.40 21.66 -0.60
N GLY A 251 -4.73 22.81 -0.69
CA GLY A 251 -3.49 23.09 0.04
C GLY A 251 -3.66 23.02 1.55
N ALA A 252 -4.78 23.55 2.08
CA ALA A 252 -5.12 23.46 3.50
C ALA A 252 -5.34 21.99 3.92
N ALA A 253 -6.09 21.20 3.12
CA ALA A 253 -6.30 19.77 3.39
C ALA A 253 -4.98 19.00 3.39
N CYS A 254 -4.09 19.23 2.42
CA CYS A 254 -2.78 18.61 2.38
C CYS A 254 -1.91 19.03 3.57
N GLY A 255 -1.86 20.33 3.91
CA GLY A 255 -1.08 20.83 5.05
C GLY A 255 -1.53 20.23 6.38
N ILE A 256 -2.85 20.23 6.66
CA ILE A 256 -3.41 19.67 7.89
C ILE A 256 -3.16 18.15 8.00
N SER A 257 -3.13 17.43 6.88
CA SER A 257 -2.93 15.98 6.88
C SER A 257 -1.49 15.56 7.14
N LEU A 258 -0.53 16.49 7.13
CA LEU A 258 0.90 16.22 7.36
C LEU A 258 1.39 16.74 8.74
N LEU A 259 0.50 17.40 9.50
CA LEU A 259 0.73 17.82 10.88
C LEU A 259 0.34 16.73 11.87
#